data_7b92aa950873590e2ae832a572c730a8
#
_entry.id   7b92aa950873590e2ae832a572c730a8
#
_cell.length_a   1.000
_cell.length_b   1.000
_cell.length_c   1.000
_cell.angle_alpha   90.00
_cell.angle_beta   90.00
_cell.angle_gamma   90.00
#
_symmetry.space_group_name_H-M   'P 1'
#
loop_
_entity.id
_entity.type
_entity.pdbx_description
1 polymer ?
#
loop_
_entity_poly.entity_id
_entity_poly.type
_entity_poly.pdbx_seq_one_letter_code
_entity_poly.pdbx_strand_id
1 'polypeptide(L)'
;MSGAVAGRFLEQLAVGDSAARSFTVGAADIDAFAAVSHDRNPVHLDEACAQTTPFKGRIAHGMLSAAYVSAVLGNDLPGPGSAYVSQSLRFRRPVRIGDTVEVTVTVVAIEPRTAKVTLSTVAKVDGKTVMDGEAAVLAPRAPKDA
;
A
#
# COMPACT_ATOMS: atom_id res chain seq x y z
N MET A 1 -10.11 27.57 1.33
CA MET A 1 -8.68 27.35 1.09
C MET A 1 -8.40 25.88 1.06
N SER A 2 -8.15 25.37 -0.10
CA SER A 2 -7.61 24.04 -0.20
C SER A 2 -6.19 24.10 0.34
N GLY A 3 -6.00 23.77 1.60
CA GLY A 3 -4.68 23.41 2.06
C GLY A 3 -4.27 22.18 1.26
N ALA A 4 -3.49 22.35 0.20
CA ALA A 4 -2.79 21.23 -0.38
C ALA A 4 -1.98 20.61 0.74
N VAL A 5 -2.32 19.37 1.13
CA VAL A 5 -1.49 18.63 2.08
C VAL A 5 -0.15 18.47 1.37
N ALA A 6 0.85 19.21 1.79
CA ALA A 6 2.16 19.14 1.20
C ALA A 6 2.82 17.82 1.61
N GLY A 7 3.26 17.05 0.62
CA GLY A 7 4.17 15.95 0.85
C GLY A 7 5.54 16.47 1.27
N ARG A 8 6.42 15.55 1.58
CA ARG A 8 7.81 15.88 1.88
C ARG A 8 8.59 16.03 0.57
N PHE A 9 9.43 17.06 0.51
CA PHE A 9 10.39 17.18 -0.57
C PHE A 9 11.56 16.22 -0.36
N LEU A 10 12.23 15.87 -1.44
CA LEU A 10 13.39 14.97 -1.39
C LEU A 10 14.38 15.38 -0.29
N GLU A 11 14.64 16.68 -0.16
CA GLU A 11 15.61 17.24 0.78
C GLU A 11 15.19 17.06 2.25
N GLN A 12 13.92 16.78 2.48
CA GLN A 12 13.35 16.55 3.82
C GLN A 12 13.31 15.09 4.21
N LEU A 13 13.67 14.18 3.29
CA LEU A 13 13.62 12.74 3.52
C LEU A 13 14.96 12.22 4.02
N ALA A 14 14.93 11.23 4.89
CA ALA A 14 16.09 10.53 5.39
C ALA A 14 15.84 9.03 5.42
N VAL A 15 16.89 8.25 5.21
CA VAL A 15 16.85 6.80 5.41
C VAL A 15 16.41 6.51 6.84
N GLY A 16 15.45 5.62 7.00
CA GLY A 16 14.83 5.30 8.29
C GLY A 16 13.50 6.02 8.54
N ASP A 17 13.16 7.05 7.77
CA ASP A 17 11.83 7.66 7.87
C ASP A 17 10.76 6.61 7.58
N SER A 18 9.68 6.64 8.34
CA SER A 18 8.64 5.61 8.28
C SER A 18 7.26 6.24 8.44
N ALA A 19 6.26 5.59 7.85
CA ALA A 19 4.84 5.92 8.03
C ALA A 19 4.03 4.63 8.04
N ALA A 20 2.92 4.64 8.78
CA ALA A 20 2.05 3.48 8.88
C ALA A 20 0.59 3.92 8.93
N ARG A 21 -0.28 3.08 8.36
CA ARG A 21 -1.74 3.20 8.48
C ARG A 21 -2.36 1.82 8.63
N SER A 22 -3.49 1.77 9.30
CA SER A 22 -4.29 0.56 9.45
C SER A 22 -5.58 0.67 8.64
N PHE A 23 -5.96 -0.43 8.01
CA PHE A 23 -7.14 -0.54 7.16
C PHE A 23 -7.92 -1.79 7.56
N THR A 24 -9.16 -1.63 8.00
CA THR A 24 -10.01 -2.79 8.28
C THR A 24 -10.77 -3.17 7.02
N VAL A 25 -10.61 -4.41 6.59
CA VAL A 25 -11.18 -4.91 5.34
C VAL A 25 -12.60 -5.38 5.58
N GLY A 26 -13.56 -4.68 5.02
CA GLY A 26 -14.96 -5.11 5.00
C GLY A 26 -15.33 -5.76 3.68
N ALA A 27 -16.48 -6.46 3.65
CA ALA A 27 -17.01 -7.02 2.42
C ALA A 27 -17.22 -5.95 1.34
N ALA A 28 -17.65 -4.74 1.75
CA ALA A 28 -17.85 -3.62 0.82
C ALA A 28 -16.54 -3.20 0.14
N ASP A 29 -15.40 -3.28 0.83
CA ASP A 29 -14.10 -2.94 0.25
C ASP A 29 -13.70 -3.94 -0.83
N ILE A 30 -13.94 -5.22 -0.60
CA ILE A 30 -13.66 -6.28 -1.58
C ILE A 30 -14.57 -6.11 -2.79
N ASP A 31 -15.86 -5.84 -2.58
CA ASP A 31 -16.82 -5.63 -3.66
C ASP A 31 -16.45 -4.39 -4.49
N ALA A 32 -16.05 -3.30 -3.84
CA ALA A 32 -15.61 -2.08 -4.52
C ALA A 32 -14.33 -2.32 -5.33
N PHE A 33 -13.37 -3.07 -4.76
CA PHE A 33 -12.14 -3.41 -5.47
C PHE A 33 -12.42 -4.29 -6.69
N ALA A 34 -13.31 -5.28 -6.56
CA ALA A 34 -13.73 -6.11 -7.68
C ALA A 34 -14.39 -5.27 -8.78
N ALA A 35 -15.17 -4.27 -8.40
CA ALA A 35 -15.84 -3.39 -9.36
C ALA A 35 -14.84 -2.56 -10.15
N VAL A 36 -13.83 -1.99 -9.50
CA VAL A 36 -12.84 -1.10 -10.15
C VAL A 36 -11.77 -1.89 -10.88
N SER A 37 -11.34 -3.03 -10.35
CA SER A 37 -10.28 -3.86 -10.95
C SER A 37 -10.79 -4.81 -12.02
N HIS A 38 -12.08 -5.12 -12.02
CA HIS A 38 -12.71 -6.17 -12.83
C HIS A 38 -12.27 -7.59 -12.43
N ASP A 39 -11.53 -7.76 -11.34
CA ASP A 39 -11.19 -9.07 -10.80
C ASP A 39 -12.36 -9.61 -9.99
N ARG A 40 -13.18 -10.44 -10.63
CA ARG A 40 -14.39 -11.02 -10.06
C ARG A 40 -14.23 -12.51 -9.73
N ASN A 41 -13.01 -12.92 -9.40
CA ASN A 41 -12.75 -14.30 -9.00
C ASN A 41 -13.67 -14.68 -7.83
N PRO A 42 -14.45 -15.77 -7.97
CA PRO A 42 -15.42 -16.17 -6.94
C PRO A 42 -14.83 -16.38 -5.54
N VAL A 43 -13.53 -16.66 -5.42
CA VAL A 43 -12.87 -16.81 -4.10
C VAL A 43 -12.96 -15.51 -3.29
N HIS A 44 -13.12 -14.38 -3.93
CA HIS A 44 -13.28 -13.08 -3.27
C HIS A 44 -14.74 -12.70 -3.03
N LEU A 45 -15.64 -13.13 -3.91
CA LEU A 45 -17.02 -12.58 -3.99
C LEU A 45 -18.11 -13.56 -3.56
N ASP A 46 -17.85 -14.86 -3.62
CA ASP A 46 -18.85 -15.88 -3.39
C ASP A 46 -18.45 -16.75 -2.18
N GLU A 47 -19.15 -16.56 -1.06
CA GLU A 47 -18.84 -17.29 0.17
C GLU A 47 -19.01 -18.81 -0.01
N ALA A 48 -20.06 -19.24 -0.70
CA ALA A 48 -20.30 -20.67 -0.93
C ALA A 48 -19.18 -21.29 -1.74
N CYS A 49 -18.70 -20.59 -2.78
CA CYS A 49 -17.56 -21.02 -3.58
C CYS A 49 -16.26 -21.00 -2.75
N ALA A 50 -16.03 -19.92 -1.99
CA ALA A 50 -14.84 -19.78 -1.16
C ALA A 50 -14.72 -20.85 -0.09
N GLN A 51 -15.85 -21.32 0.45
CA GLN A 51 -15.87 -22.42 1.42
C GLN A 51 -15.33 -23.75 0.84
N THR A 52 -15.40 -23.95 -0.46
CA THR A 52 -14.86 -25.12 -1.13
C THR A 52 -13.36 -25.05 -1.36
N THR A 53 -12.75 -23.91 -1.13
CA THR A 53 -11.31 -23.69 -1.30
C THR A 53 -10.55 -24.00 -0.02
N PRO A 54 -9.21 -24.15 -0.08
CA PRO A 54 -8.39 -24.28 1.12
C PRO A 54 -8.53 -23.12 2.10
N PHE A 55 -8.99 -21.95 1.65
CA PHE A 55 -9.17 -20.78 2.49
C PHE A 55 -10.41 -20.85 3.39
N LYS A 56 -11.40 -21.66 3.02
CA LYS A 56 -12.63 -21.89 3.82
C LYS A 56 -13.42 -20.59 4.09
N GLY A 57 -13.45 -19.69 3.16
CA GLY A 57 -14.16 -18.41 3.24
C GLY A 57 -13.59 -17.40 2.27
N ARG A 58 -14.33 -16.30 2.09
CA ARG A 58 -13.89 -15.22 1.20
C ARG A 58 -12.58 -14.62 1.70
N ILE A 59 -11.67 -14.39 0.76
CA ILE A 59 -10.44 -13.67 1.01
C ILE A 59 -10.41 -12.38 0.19
N ALA A 60 -9.68 -11.40 0.68
CA ALA A 60 -9.47 -10.15 -0.05
C ALA A 60 -8.50 -10.39 -1.22
N HIS A 61 -8.65 -9.59 -2.27
CA HIS A 61 -7.67 -9.56 -3.36
C HIS A 61 -6.31 -9.15 -2.77
N GLY A 62 -5.24 -9.82 -3.15
CA GLY A 62 -3.90 -9.41 -2.75
C GLY A 62 -3.59 -7.98 -3.18
N MET A 63 -4.05 -7.58 -4.37
CA MET A 63 -3.85 -6.23 -4.88
C MET A 63 -4.62 -5.16 -4.10
N LEU A 64 -5.61 -5.51 -3.30
CA LEU A 64 -6.24 -4.55 -2.38
C LEU A 64 -5.23 -4.08 -1.32
N SER A 65 -4.45 -5.00 -0.75
CA SER A 65 -3.37 -4.64 0.17
C SER A 65 -2.29 -3.80 -0.53
N ALA A 66 -2.01 -4.08 -1.80
CA ALA A 66 -1.11 -3.23 -2.61
C ALA A 66 -1.67 -1.82 -2.78
N ALA A 67 -2.99 -1.69 -2.94
CA ALA A 67 -3.64 -0.38 -3.00
C ALA A 67 -3.49 0.39 -1.68
N TYR A 68 -3.52 -0.29 -0.55
CA TYR A 68 -3.26 0.32 0.75
C TYR A 68 -1.81 0.81 0.87
N VAL A 69 -0.85 0.07 0.32
CA VAL A 69 0.55 0.55 0.23
C VAL A 69 0.60 1.85 -0.58
N SER A 70 -0.07 1.88 -1.71
CA SER A 70 -0.15 3.09 -2.55
C SER A 70 -0.73 4.27 -1.76
N ALA A 71 -1.74 4.03 -0.92
CA ALA A 71 -2.33 5.08 -0.09
C ALA A 71 -1.32 5.67 0.90
N VAL A 72 -0.51 4.85 1.55
CA VAL A 72 0.49 5.35 2.49
C VAL A 72 1.60 6.11 1.77
N LEU A 73 2.07 5.60 0.64
CA LEU A 73 3.09 6.29 -0.16
C LEU A 73 2.58 7.64 -0.70
N GLY A 74 1.36 7.65 -1.22
CA GLY A 74 0.80 8.84 -1.87
C GLY A 74 0.28 9.90 -0.91
N ASN A 75 -0.16 9.50 0.28
CA ASN A 75 -0.73 10.43 1.26
C ASN A 75 0.26 10.84 2.35
N ASP A 76 1.17 9.95 2.75
CA ASP A 76 1.96 10.14 3.97
C ASP A 76 3.47 10.25 3.73
N LEU A 77 4.07 9.30 2.97
CA LEU A 77 5.52 9.24 2.83
C LEU A 77 5.91 8.61 1.47
N PRO A 78 6.48 9.36 0.54
CA PRO A 78 6.80 10.80 0.57
C PRO A 78 5.57 11.70 0.59
N GLY A 79 4.38 11.19 0.26
CA GLY A 79 3.14 11.93 0.26
C GLY A 79 2.85 12.65 -1.05
N PRO A 80 1.98 13.69 -1.02
CA PRO A 80 1.57 14.39 -2.23
C PRO A 80 2.75 14.88 -3.05
N GLY A 81 2.65 14.72 -4.37
CA GLY A 81 3.70 15.08 -5.33
C GLY A 81 4.63 13.93 -5.67
N SER A 82 4.59 12.81 -4.95
CA SER A 82 5.39 11.64 -5.29
C SER A 82 4.82 10.93 -6.51
N ALA A 83 5.70 10.31 -7.31
CA ALA A 83 5.31 9.52 -8.47
C ALA A 83 5.76 8.08 -8.29
N TYR A 84 4.83 7.15 -8.40
CA TYR A 84 5.11 5.73 -8.25
C TYR A 84 5.86 5.23 -9.49
N VAL A 85 7.01 4.58 -9.28
CA VAL A 85 7.84 4.07 -10.38
C VAL A 85 7.75 2.55 -10.48
N SER A 86 7.93 1.85 -9.36
CA SER A 86 7.92 0.39 -9.35
C SER A 86 7.53 -0.15 -7.98
N GLN A 87 7.09 -1.40 -7.98
CA GLN A 87 6.72 -2.11 -6.77
C GLN A 87 6.94 -3.60 -6.97
N SER A 88 7.70 -4.22 -6.08
CA SER A 88 7.69 -5.67 -5.96
C SER A 88 6.71 -6.08 -4.87
N LEU A 89 6.09 -7.24 -5.02
CA LEU A 89 5.11 -7.76 -4.07
C LEU A 89 5.30 -9.27 -3.90
N ARG A 90 5.21 -9.72 -2.65
CA ARG A 90 5.08 -11.12 -2.31
C ARG A 90 3.89 -11.28 -1.38
N PHE A 91 2.94 -12.11 -1.78
CA PHE A 91 1.74 -12.42 -0.99
C PHE A 91 2.03 -13.64 -0.14
N ARG A 92 2.02 -13.46 1.17
CA ARG A 92 2.46 -14.50 2.11
C ARG A 92 1.31 -15.20 2.80
N ARG A 93 0.21 -14.49 3.05
CA ARG A 93 -0.95 -15.01 3.77
C ARG A 93 -2.21 -14.37 3.24
N PRO A 94 -3.36 -15.09 3.26
CA PRO A 94 -4.64 -14.49 2.87
C PRO A 94 -5.08 -13.45 3.89
N VAL A 95 -5.79 -12.43 3.41
CA VAL A 95 -6.47 -11.44 4.24
C VAL A 95 -7.97 -11.73 4.15
N ARG A 96 -8.62 -11.77 5.30
CA ARG A 96 -10.04 -12.13 5.42
C ARG A 96 -10.89 -10.91 5.74
N ILE A 97 -12.20 -11.03 5.47
CA ILE A 97 -13.16 -10.01 5.90
C ILE A 97 -13.05 -9.84 7.41
N GLY A 98 -12.95 -8.59 7.86
CA GLY A 98 -12.80 -8.24 9.28
C GLY A 98 -11.35 -8.08 9.73
N ASP A 99 -10.38 -8.52 8.94
CA ASP A 99 -8.98 -8.32 9.27
C ASP A 99 -8.61 -6.83 9.18
N THR A 100 -7.73 -6.40 10.08
CA THR A 100 -7.12 -5.08 10.02
C THR A 100 -5.71 -5.24 9.48
N VAL A 101 -5.47 -4.63 8.32
CA VAL A 101 -4.16 -4.64 7.65
C VAL A 101 -3.39 -3.41 8.08
N GLU A 102 -2.26 -3.60 8.74
CA GLU A 102 -1.33 -2.52 9.07
C GLU A 102 -0.25 -2.45 7.99
N VAL A 103 -0.19 -1.33 7.30
CA VAL A 103 0.82 -1.08 6.25
C VAL A 103 1.86 -0.14 6.79
N THR A 104 3.12 -0.54 6.70
CA THR A 104 4.28 0.29 7.08
C THR A 104 5.19 0.45 5.88
N VAL A 105 5.59 1.68 5.60
CA VAL A 105 6.58 1.99 4.58
C VAL A 105 7.78 2.66 5.26
N THR A 106 8.98 2.29 4.86
CA THR A 106 10.22 2.80 5.46
C THR A 106 11.21 3.14 4.36
N VAL A 107 11.76 4.34 4.39
CA VAL A 107 12.79 4.76 3.45
C VAL A 107 14.07 3.96 3.71
N VAL A 108 14.54 3.23 2.70
CA VAL A 108 15.75 2.41 2.80
C VAL A 108 16.89 2.94 1.94
N ALA A 109 16.60 3.73 0.91
CA ALA A 109 17.64 4.34 0.07
C ALA A 109 17.11 5.61 -0.58
N ILE A 110 17.97 6.58 -0.76
CA ILE A 110 17.66 7.84 -1.46
C ILE A 110 18.77 8.07 -2.48
N GLU A 111 18.36 8.34 -3.73
CA GLU A 111 19.27 8.71 -4.79
C GLU A 111 19.03 10.18 -5.15
N PRO A 112 19.89 11.11 -4.66
CA PRO A 112 19.65 12.54 -4.87
C PRO A 112 19.66 12.96 -6.34
N ARG A 113 20.47 12.30 -7.15
CA ARG A 113 20.62 12.63 -8.56
C ARG A 113 19.31 12.50 -9.34
N THR A 114 18.56 11.43 -9.08
CA THR A 114 17.34 11.09 -9.82
C THR A 114 16.07 11.43 -9.05
N ALA A 115 16.19 11.80 -7.77
CA ALA A 115 15.11 11.97 -6.81
C ALA A 115 14.37 10.65 -6.52
N LYS A 116 15.01 9.51 -6.81
CA LYS A 116 14.43 8.20 -6.53
C LYS A 116 14.58 7.84 -5.05
N VAL A 117 13.47 7.49 -4.43
CA VAL A 117 13.39 7.02 -3.06
C VAL A 117 12.95 5.56 -3.09
N THR A 118 13.72 4.70 -2.44
CA THR A 118 13.36 3.28 -2.29
C THR A 118 12.81 3.06 -0.89
N LEU A 119 11.64 2.42 -0.80
CA LEU A 119 11.00 2.16 0.48
C LEU A 119 10.68 0.67 0.61
N SER A 120 10.96 0.11 1.78
CA SER A 120 10.40 -1.19 2.12
C SER A 120 8.90 -1.01 2.40
N THR A 121 8.10 -1.97 1.97
CA THR A 121 6.64 -1.95 2.15
C THR A 121 6.20 -3.26 2.77
N VAL A 122 5.55 -3.19 3.92
CA VAL A 122 5.14 -4.37 4.68
C VAL A 122 3.70 -4.20 5.13
N ALA A 123 2.88 -5.22 4.86
CA ALA A 123 1.52 -5.30 5.35
C ALA A 123 1.39 -6.47 6.32
N LYS A 124 0.80 -6.22 7.49
CA LYS A 124 0.64 -7.22 8.55
C LYS A 124 -0.81 -7.28 9.01
N VAL A 125 -1.24 -8.48 9.43
CA VAL A 125 -2.48 -8.70 10.17
C VAL A 125 -2.11 -9.45 11.45
N ASP A 126 -2.52 -8.92 12.59
CA ASP A 126 -2.22 -9.49 13.90
C ASP A 126 -0.71 -9.78 14.08
N GLY A 127 0.14 -8.86 13.60
CA GLY A 127 1.59 -8.97 13.71
C GLY A 127 2.24 -9.93 12.73
N LYS A 128 1.46 -10.59 11.86
CA LYS A 128 1.99 -11.52 10.86
C LYS A 128 2.00 -10.88 9.48
N THR A 129 3.12 -10.99 8.77
CA THR A 129 3.25 -10.44 7.42
C THR A 129 2.32 -11.16 6.47
N VAL A 130 1.42 -10.41 5.83
CA VAL A 130 0.53 -10.90 4.77
C VAL A 130 1.07 -10.56 3.38
N MET A 131 1.81 -9.46 3.27
CA MET A 131 2.42 -9.03 2.01
C MET A 131 3.65 -8.19 2.32
N ASP A 132 4.70 -8.33 1.54
CA ASP A 132 5.87 -7.45 1.61
C ASP A 132 6.45 -7.22 0.23
N GLY A 133 7.34 -6.24 0.15
CA GLY A 133 8.02 -5.87 -1.07
C GLY A 133 8.77 -4.56 -0.92
N GLU A 134 9.11 -3.98 -2.08
CA GLU A 134 9.89 -2.76 -2.14
C GLU A 134 9.33 -1.84 -3.21
N ALA A 135 9.17 -0.57 -2.87
CA ALA A 135 8.68 0.46 -3.77
C ALA A 135 9.82 1.38 -4.20
N ALA A 136 9.76 1.86 -5.42
CA ALA A 136 10.54 3.00 -5.87
C ALA A 136 9.58 4.12 -6.24
N VAL A 137 9.82 5.31 -5.69
CA VAL A 137 9.02 6.50 -5.95
C VAL A 137 9.95 7.67 -6.25
N LEU A 138 9.49 8.59 -7.08
CA LEU A 138 10.18 9.87 -7.28
C LEU A 138 9.56 10.88 -6.32
N ALA A 139 10.37 11.50 -5.49
CA ALA A 139 9.93 12.54 -4.59
C ALA A 139 10.09 13.92 -5.26
N PRO A 140 9.18 14.86 -5.01
CA PRO A 140 9.36 16.21 -5.52
C PRO A 140 10.56 16.88 -4.85
N ARG A 141 11.24 17.74 -5.62
CA ARG A 141 12.34 18.55 -5.08
C ARG A 141 11.80 19.87 -4.54
N ALA A 142 12.41 20.37 -3.48
CA ALA A 142 12.06 21.68 -2.96
C ALA A 142 12.29 22.76 -4.04
N PRO A 143 11.41 23.79 -4.11
CA PRO A 143 11.64 24.93 -4.99
C PRO A 143 12.97 25.62 -4.67
N LYS A 144 13.74 26.01 -5.70
CA LYS A 144 15.04 26.64 -5.52
C LYS A 144 14.97 28.04 -4.90
N ASP A 145 13.83 28.70 -5.08
CA ASP A 145 13.60 30.07 -4.63
C ASP A 145 12.50 30.16 -3.57
N ALA A 146 12.42 29.19 -2.73
CA ALA A 146 11.45 29.20 -1.63
C ALA A 146 11.88 30.16 -0.52
#